data_70d87204454a0ae2032adbb535bdfa94
#
_entry.id   70d87204454a0ae2032adbb535bdfa94
#
_cell.length_a   1.000
_cell.length_b   1.000
_cell.length_c   1.000
_cell.angle_alpha   90.00
_cell.angle_beta   90.00
_cell.angle_gamma   90.00
#
_symmetry.space_group_name_H-M   'P 1'
#
loop_
_entity.id
_entity.type
_entity.pdbx_description
1 polymer ?
#
loop_
_entity_poly.entity_id
_entity_poly.type
_entity_poly.pdbx_seq_one_letter_code
_entity_poly.pdbx_strand_id
1 'polypeptide(L)'
;MIDPLLEIMRLLRDPDDGCEWDQVQTFSTIAPYTIEEAYEVADAIERDDMVALRDELGDLLLQVVFHSQIAADSGKFDFQDVVTAICDKMTRRHPHIFGEAEESPGWEQLKAGEREQSGQASALDGVALALPALLRAQKIQKRAARVGFDWPDKAPVKDKLLEELEEVAAASSDEEVHEEIGDLLFSAVNLARHYKVDAERALADATEKFTKRFNLVEASLDKNMQEMSIEELEAEWQKAKASLAAG
;
A
#
# COMPACT_ATOMS: atom_id res chain seq x y z
N MET A 1 -28.47 -8.80 -6.93
CA MET A 1 -27.86 -7.70 -7.75
C MET A 1 -26.44 -8.00 -8.22
N ILE A 2 -25.64 -8.76 -7.48
CA ILE A 2 -24.30 -9.23 -7.91
C ILE A 2 -24.37 -10.42 -8.87
N ASP A 3 -25.50 -11.15 -8.86
CA ASP A 3 -25.72 -12.39 -9.62
C ASP A 3 -25.31 -12.33 -11.10
N PRO A 4 -25.55 -11.25 -11.85
CA PRO A 4 -25.10 -11.15 -13.24
C PRO A 4 -23.58 -11.25 -13.40
N LEU A 5 -22.80 -10.64 -12.49
CA LEU A 5 -21.33 -10.69 -12.54
C LEU A 5 -20.81 -12.09 -12.17
N LEU A 6 -21.44 -12.76 -11.20
CA LEU A 6 -21.12 -14.13 -10.83
C LEU A 6 -21.41 -15.09 -12.00
N GLU A 7 -22.54 -14.91 -12.70
CA GLU A 7 -22.88 -15.73 -13.85
C GLU A 7 -21.94 -15.48 -15.05
N ILE A 8 -21.54 -14.22 -15.30
CA ILE A 8 -20.54 -13.89 -16.31
C ILE A 8 -19.23 -14.63 -16.02
N MET A 9 -18.73 -14.57 -14.79
CA MET A 9 -17.47 -15.22 -14.41
C MET A 9 -17.57 -16.75 -14.50
N ARG A 10 -18.70 -17.32 -14.09
CA ARG A 10 -18.96 -18.76 -14.23
C ARG A 10 -18.91 -19.19 -15.70
N LEU A 11 -19.53 -18.41 -16.60
CA LEU A 11 -19.51 -18.70 -18.04
C LEU A 11 -18.12 -18.50 -18.66
N LEU A 12 -17.38 -17.46 -18.27
CA LEU A 12 -16.02 -17.24 -18.76
C LEU A 12 -15.08 -18.39 -18.37
N ARG A 13 -15.28 -19.01 -17.21
CA ARG A 13 -14.47 -20.12 -16.72
C ARG A 13 -15.10 -21.50 -16.98
N ASP A 14 -16.20 -21.60 -17.71
CA ASP A 14 -16.78 -22.87 -18.09
C ASP A 14 -15.75 -23.75 -18.84
N PRO A 15 -15.51 -25.00 -18.42
CA PRO A 15 -14.44 -25.83 -18.97
C PRO A 15 -14.64 -26.22 -20.43
N ASP A 16 -15.89 -26.22 -20.92
CA ASP A 16 -16.24 -26.66 -22.27
C ASP A 16 -16.41 -25.47 -23.23
N ASP A 17 -17.12 -24.43 -22.79
CA ASP A 17 -17.57 -23.33 -23.66
C ASP A 17 -17.02 -21.95 -23.22
N GLY A 18 -16.17 -21.88 -22.19
CA GLY A 18 -15.65 -20.62 -21.62
C GLY A 18 -14.52 -20.01 -22.44
N CYS A 19 -14.01 -18.89 -21.94
CA CYS A 19 -12.88 -18.16 -22.55
C CYS A 19 -11.56 -18.90 -22.24
N GLU A 20 -10.79 -19.22 -23.27
CA GLU A 20 -9.50 -19.94 -23.14
C GLU A 20 -8.53 -19.25 -22.18
N TRP A 21 -8.54 -17.91 -22.13
CA TRP A 21 -7.69 -17.16 -21.23
C TRP A 21 -8.17 -17.28 -19.78
N ASP A 22 -9.46 -17.11 -19.53
CA ASP A 22 -10.02 -17.15 -18.17
C ASP A 22 -9.94 -18.55 -17.55
N GLN A 23 -10.12 -19.59 -18.35
CA GLN A 23 -10.08 -21.01 -17.90
C GLN A 23 -8.73 -21.39 -17.27
N VAL A 24 -7.62 -20.89 -17.83
CA VAL A 24 -6.26 -21.27 -17.39
C VAL A 24 -5.73 -20.45 -16.22
N GLN A 25 -6.44 -19.39 -15.81
CA GLN A 25 -6.00 -18.54 -14.72
C GLN A 25 -6.03 -19.24 -13.36
N THR A 26 -5.06 -18.90 -12.54
CA THR A 26 -4.89 -19.36 -11.16
C THR A 26 -4.88 -18.18 -10.19
N PHE A 27 -4.93 -18.43 -8.88
CA PHE A 27 -4.75 -17.38 -7.87
C PHE A 27 -3.47 -16.57 -8.10
N SER A 28 -2.38 -17.23 -8.44
CA SER A 28 -1.06 -16.58 -8.63
C SER A 28 -1.00 -15.72 -9.89
N THR A 29 -1.70 -16.11 -10.97
CA THR A 29 -1.71 -15.35 -12.22
C THR A 29 -2.62 -14.13 -12.16
N ILE A 30 -3.67 -14.18 -11.31
CA ILE A 30 -4.62 -13.07 -11.10
C ILE A 30 -4.17 -12.11 -9.98
N ALA A 31 -3.36 -12.56 -9.02
CA ALA A 31 -2.90 -11.71 -7.92
C ALA A 31 -2.22 -10.39 -8.33
N PRO A 32 -1.40 -10.31 -9.42
CA PRO A 32 -0.86 -9.03 -9.89
C PRO A 32 -1.94 -8.03 -10.28
N TYR A 33 -2.98 -8.46 -11.02
CA TYR A 33 -4.10 -7.60 -11.42
C TYR A 33 -4.87 -7.07 -10.21
N THR A 34 -5.11 -7.91 -9.18
CA THR A 34 -5.75 -7.45 -7.94
C THR A 34 -4.99 -6.29 -7.29
N ILE A 35 -3.66 -6.26 -7.38
CA ILE A 35 -2.82 -5.19 -6.86
C ILE A 35 -2.92 -3.95 -7.77
N GLU A 36 -2.89 -4.15 -9.07
CA GLU A 36 -3.02 -3.11 -10.10
C GLU A 36 -4.33 -2.35 -9.93
N GLU A 37 -5.48 -3.04 -9.92
CA GLU A 37 -6.80 -2.44 -9.71
C GLU A 37 -6.89 -1.66 -8.38
N ALA A 38 -6.25 -2.15 -7.32
CA ALA A 38 -6.22 -1.42 -6.05
C ALA A 38 -5.43 -0.10 -6.15
N TYR A 39 -4.39 -0.03 -6.97
CA TYR A 39 -3.65 1.21 -7.25
C TYR A 39 -4.43 2.14 -8.18
N GLU A 40 -5.16 1.62 -9.17
CA GLU A 40 -6.01 2.41 -10.06
C GLU A 40 -7.18 3.06 -9.32
N VAL A 41 -7.80 2.34 -8.38
CA VAL A 41 -8.76 2.91 -7.42
C VAL A 41 -8.11 4.06 -6.62
N ALA A 42 -6.88 3.90 -6.13
CA ALA A 42 -6.20 4.93 -5.36
C ALA A 42 -5.88 6.16 -6.22
N ASP A 43 -5.43 5.96 -7.46
CA ASP A 43 -5.15 7.03 -8.43
C ASP A 43 -6.42 7.81 -8.81
N ALA A 44 -7.53 7.13 -9.08
CA ALA A 44 -8.81 7.75 -9.36
C ALA A 44 -9.30 8.64 -8.20
N ILE A 45 -9.10 8.17 -6.94
CA ILE A 45 -9.39 8.96 -5.74
C ILE A 45 -8.50 10.20 -5.65
N GLU A 46 -7.22 10.08 -5.95
CA GLU A 46 -6.26 11.19 -5.87
C GLU A 46 -6.54 12.27 -6.91
N ARG A 47 -7.01 11.87 -8.09
CA ARG A 47 -7.44 12.78 -9.17
C ARG A 47 -8.84 13.37 -8.98
N ASP A 48 -9.58 12.97 -7.92
CA ASP A 48 -11.00 13.31 -7.70
C ASP A 48 -11.90 12.94 -8.90
N ASP A 49 -11.55 11.87 -9.62
CA ASP A 49 -12.25 11.38 -10.80
C ASP A 49 -13.30 10.32 -10.42
N MET A 50 -14.52 10.76 -10.15
CA MET A 50 -15.62 9.87 -9.74
C MET A 50 -16.07 8.90 -10.85
N VAL A 51 -15.81 9.21 -12.12
CA VAL A 51 -16.14 8.30 -13.23
C VAL A 51 -15.13 7.16 -13.28
N ALA A 52 -13.85 7.48 -13.29
CA ALA A 52 -12.79 6.48 -13.19
C ALA A 52 -12.94 5.66 -11.91
N LEU A 53 -13.14 6.29 -10.75
CA LEU A 53 -13.30 5.57 -9.47
C LEU A 53 -14.42 4.52 -9.51
N ARG A 54 -15.54 4.81 -10.18
CA ARG A 54 -16.62 3.83 -10.32
C ARG A 54 -16.18 2.63 -11.17
N ASP A 55 -15.45 2.90 -12.24
CA ASP A 55 -15.01 1.88 -13.17
C ASP A 55 -13.92 1.00 -12.50
N GLU A 56 -12.92 1.59 -11.85
CA GLU A 56 -11.87 0.86 -11.12
C GLU A 56 -12.41 0.05 -9.92
N LEU A 57 -13.43 0.55 -9.22
CA LEU A 57 -14.12 -0.24 -8.20
C LEU A 57 -14.85 -1.45 -8.80
N GLY A 58 -15.32 -1.36 -10.04
CA GLY A 58 -15.89 -2.48 -10.79
C GLY A 58 -14.82 -3.54 -11.10
N ASP A 59 -13.65 -3.11 -11.55
CA ASP A 59 -12.54 -4.00 -11.89
C ASP A 59 -11.94 -4.66 -10.63
N LEU A 60 -11.79 -3.92 -9.55
CA LEU A 60 -11.41 -4.50 -8.25
C LEU A 60 -12.45 -5.53 -7.75
N LEU A 61 -13.75 -5.26 -7.93
CA LEU A 61 -14.81 -6.22 -7.60
C LEU A 61 -14.72 -7.46 -8.50
N LEU A 62 -14.40 -7.28 -9.79
CA LEU A 62 -14.17 -8.39 -10.72
C LEU A 62 -13.05 -9.31 -10.21
N GLN A 63 -11.94 -8.76 -9.69
CA GLN A 63 -10.86 -9.58 -9.12
C GLN A 63 -11.36 -10.43 -7.95
N VAL A 64 -12.20 -9.87 -7.06
CA VAL A 64 -12.78 -10.63 -5.95
C VAL A 64 -13.66 -11.79 -6.46
N VAL A 65 -14.48 -11.53 -7.46
CA VAL A 65 -15.36 -12.55 -8.07
C VAL A 65 -14.52 -13.62 -8.79
N PHE A 66 -13.48 -13.22 -9.51
CA PHE A 66 -12.58 -14.14 -10.20
C PHE A 66 -11.88 -15.11 -9.23
N HIS A 67 -11.28 -14.60 -8.17
CA HIS A 67 -10.69 -15.44 -7.14
C HIS A 67 -11.70 -16.37 -6.48
N SER A 68 -12.91 -15.88 -6.24
CA SER A 68 -13.99 -16.70 -5.67
C SER A 68 -14.42 -17.83 -6.60
N GLN A 69 -14.47 -17.58 -7.92
CA GLN A 69 -14.79 -18.61 -8.91
C GLN A 69 -13.66 -19.66 -9.01
N ILE A 70 -12.37 -19.25 -9.02
CA ILE A 70 -11.24 -20.20 -8.98
C ILE A 70 -11.32 -21.10 -7.73
N ALA A 71 -11.74 -20.54 -6.59
CA ALA A 71 -11.92 -21.31 -5.37
C ALA A 71 -13.09 -22.28 -5.47
N ALA A 72 -14.21 -21.85 -6.03
CA ALA A 72 -15.38 -22.68 -6.26
C ALA A 72 -15.10 -23.84 -7.23
N ASP A 73 -14.39 -23.59 -8.34
CA ASP A 73 -13.95 -24.61 -9.30
C ASP A 73 -13.07 -25.69 -8.62
N SER A 74 -12.35 -25.29 -7.57
CA SER A 74 -11.48 -26.18 -6.77
C SER A 74 -12.20 -26.81 -5.56
N GLY A 75 -13.49 -26.52 -5.34
CA GLY A 75 -14.29 -27.02 -4.22
C GLY A 75 -13.83 -26.50 -2.85
N LYS A 76 -13.23 -25.29 -2.78
CA LYS A 76 -12.70 -24.71 -1.52
C LYS A 76 -13.69 -23.80 -0.83
N PHE A 77 -14.15 -22.77 -1.50
CA PHE A 77 -15.16 -21.81 -1.06
C PHE A 77 -15.71 -21.07 -2.27
N ASP A 78 -16.82 -20.36 -2.10
CA ASP A 78 -17.43 -19.53 -3.14
C ASP A 78 -17.54 -18.06 -2.76
N PHE A 79 -18.12 -17.24 -3.62
CA PHE A 79 -18.31 -15.80 -3.36
C PHE A 79 -19.21 -15.54 -2.14
N GLN A 80 -20.22 -16.40 -1.89
CA GLN A 80 -21.09 -16.23 -0.73
C GLN A 80 -20.33 -16.46 0.58
N ASP A 81 -19.38 -17.38 0.60
CA ASP A 81 -18.50 -17.61 1.74
C ASP A 81 -17.63 -16.38 2.02
N VAL A 82 -17.10 -15.72 0.97
CA VAL A 82 -16.32 -14.46 1.11
C VAL A 82 -17.19 -13.37 1.72
N VAL A 83 -18.42 -13.20 1.22
CA VAL A 83 -19.38 -12.21 1.76
C VAL A 83 -19.72 -12.52 3.22
N THR A 84 -20.01 -13.77 3.53
CA THR A 84 -20.34 -14.22 4.89
C THR A 84 -19.16 -13.94 5.83
N ALA A 85 -17.95 -14.30 5.44
CA ALA A 85 -16.74 -14.09 6.25
C ALA A 85 -16.48 -12.60 6.56
N ILE A 86 -16.70 -11.69 5.60
CA ILE A 86 -16.51 -10.26 5.86
C ILE A 86 -17.66 -9.68 6.69
N CYS A 87 -18.90 -10.10 6.48
CA CYS A 87 -20.04 -9.68 7.29
C CYS A 87 -19.85 -10.07 8.75
N ASP A 88 -19.52 -11.32 9.04
CA ASP A 88 -19.25 -11.83 10.39
C ASP A 88 -18.11 -11.07 11.05
N LYS A 89 -17.03 -10.83 10.29
CA LYS A 89 -15.89 -10.05 10.77
C LYS A 89 -16.30 -8.62 11.15
N MET A 90 -17.06 -7.92 10.29
CA MET A 90 -17.50 -6.55 10.55
C MET A 90 -18.46 -6.48 11.73
N THR A 91 -19.42 -7.40 11.85
CA THR A 91 -20.34 -7.50 12.97
C THR A 91 -19.57 -7.70 14.28
N ARG A 92 -18.63 -8.65 14.32
CA ARG A 92 -17.80 -8.92 15.50
C ARG A 92 -16.91 -7.73 15.90
N ARG A 93 -16.41 -6.97 14.91
CA ARG A 93 -15.53 -5.81 15.15
C ARG A 93 -16.25 -4.53 15.52
N HIS A 94 -17.57 -4.50 15.40
CA HIS A 94 -18.39 -3.34 15.75
C HIS A 94 -19.49 -3.72 16.76
N PRO A 95 -19.12 -4.26 17.95
CA PRO A 95 -20.10 -4.69 18.96
C PRO A 95 -20.93 -3.53 19.51
N HIS A 96 -20.46 -2.30 19.38
CA HIS A 96 -21.18 -1.07 19.72
C HIS A 96 -22.24 -0.66 18.68
N ILE A 97 -22.25 -1.27 17.49
CA ILE A 97 -23.27 -1.06 16.46
C ILE A 97 -24.20 -2.26 16.33
N PHE A 98 -23.64 -3.48 16.39
CA PHE A 98 -24.35 -4.73 16.11
C PHE A 98 -24.56 -5.60 17.36
N GLY A 99 -24.09 -5.16 18.53
CA GLY A 99 -24.19 -5.87 19.82
C GLY A 99 -24.64 -4.95 20.94
N GLU A 100 -24.34 -5.33 22.18
CA GLU A 100 -24.76 -4.63 23.42
C GLU A 100 -23.64 -3.77 24.04
N ALA A 101 -22.48 -3.63 23.39
CA ALA A 101 -21.39 -2.84 23.94
C ALA A 101 -21.68 -1.34 23.81
N GLU A 102 -21.53 -0.59 24.91
CA GLU A 102 -21.76 0.86 24.93
C GLU A 102 -20.67 1.63 24.16
N GLU A 103 -19.43 1.11 24.13
CA GLU A 103 -18.29 1.74 23.48
C GLU A 103 -17.56 0.76 22.55
N SER A 104 -16.88 1.32 21.54
CA SER A 104 -15.97 0.54 20.67
C SER A 104 -14.74 0.11 21.48
N PRO A 105 -14.41 -1.20 21.54
CA PRO A 105 -13.21 -1.67 22.24
C PRO A 105 -11.89 -1.26 21.55
N GLY A 106 -11.99 -0.52 20.45
CA GLY A 106 -10.85 -0.11 19.66
C GLY A 106 -10.43 -1.19 18.65
N TRP A 107 -10.30 -0.76 17.38
CA TRP A 107 -9.98 -1.63 16.24
C TRP A 107 -8.71 -2.49 16.45
N GLU A 108 -7.73 -1.94 17.13
CA GLU A 108 -6.44 -2.61 17.34
C GLU A 108 -6.48 -3.68 18.45
N GLN A 109 -7.28 -3.46 19.49
CA GLN A 109 -7.50 -4.48 20.54
C GLN A 109 -8.24 -5.69 19.97
N LEU A 110 -9.27 -5.45 19.15
CA LEU A 110 -10.01 -6.51 18.46
C LEU A 110 -9.10 -7.35 17.56
N LYS A 111 -8.23 -6.70 16.79
CA LYS A 111 -7.23 -7.40 15.95
C LYS A 111 -6.19 -8.16 16.77
N ALA A 112 -5.82 -7.68 17.95
CA ALA A 112 -4.89 -8.38 18.84
C ALA A 112 -5.53 -9.68 19.36
N GLY A 113 -6.77 -9.63 19.85
CA GLY A 113 -7.51 -10.82 20.29
C GLY A 113 -7.74 -11.85 19.17
N GLU A 114 -7.99 -11.42 17.92
CA GLU A 114 -8.12 -12.32 16.78
C GLU A 114 -6.80 -13.05 16.46
N ARG A 115 -5.65 -12.38 16.60
CA ARG A 115 -4.34 -13.03 16.41
C ARG A 115 -4.05 -14.08 17.48
N GLU A 116 -4.35 -13.79 18.74
CA GLU A 116 -4.20 -14.77 19.83
C GLU A 116 -5.05 -16.02 19.58
N GLN A 117 -6.29 -15.83 19.10
CA GLN A 117 -7.18 -16.94 18.77
C GLN A 117 -6.72 -17.75 17.54
N SER A 118 -6.04 -17.10 16.57
CA SER A 118 -5.52 -17.76 15.37
C SER A 118 -4.19 -18.47 15.57
N GLY A 119 -3.64 -18.52 16.79
CA GLY A 119 -2.40 -19.23 17.11
C GLY A 119 -1.14 -18.57 16.54
N GLN A 120 -1.19 -17.27 16.21
CA GLN A 120 -0.03 -16.52 15.77
C GLN A 120 0.93 -16.31 16.95
N ALA A 121 2.15 -16.80 16.82
CA ALA A 121 3.13 -16.81 17.90
C ALA A 121 3.90 -15.50 18.05
N SER A 122 4.04 -14.71 16.98
CA SER A 122 4.76 -13.43 16.95
C SER A 122 3.82 -12.25 16.83
N ALA A 123 4.15 -11.15 17.50
CA ALA A 123 3.47 -9.87 17.30
C ALA A 123 3.54 -9.39 15.85
N LEU A 124 4.51 -9.83 15.07
CA LEU A 124 4.76 -9.46 13.68
C LEU A 124 4.05 -10.35 12.66
N ASP A 125 3.47 -11.48 13.09
CA ASP A 125 2.80 -12.43 12.20
C ASP A 125 1.62 -11.79 11.45
N GLY A 126 1.40 -12.22 10.20
CA GLY A 126 0.27 -11.77 9.39
C GLY A 126 0.43 -10.35 8.79
N VAL A 127 1.65 -9.81 8.73
CA VAL A 127 1.95 -8.68 7.85
C VAL A 127 2.27 -9.23 6.46
N ALA A 128 1.43 -8.90 5.47
CA ALA A 128 1.61 -9.40 4.12
C ALA A 128 2.98 -9.00 3.54
N LEU A 129 3.67 -9.97 2.95
CA LEU A 129 5.02 -9.77 2.39
C LEU A 129 5.01 -8.91 1.13
N ALA A 130 3.92 -8.96 0.37
CA ALA A 130 3.75 -8.23 -0.89
C ALA A 130 3.36 -6.75 -0.72
N LEU A 131 3.26 -6.24 0.51
CA LEU A 131 3.01 -4.81 0.72
C LEU A 131 4.20 -3.97 0.21
N PRO A 132 3.94 -2.72 -0.27
CA PRO A 132 4.98 -1.74 -0.52
C PRO A 132 5.94 -1.64 0.67
N ALA A 133 7.23 -1.50 0.40
CA ALA A 133 8.27 -1.70 1.42
C ALA A 133 8.14 -0.75 2.62
N LEU A 134 7.89 0.55 2.37
CA LEU A 134 7.74 1.53 3.46
C LEU A 134 6.47 1.27 4.27
N LEU A 135 5.36 0.95 3.60
CA LEU A 135 4.11 0.58 4.28
C LEU A 135 4.30 -0.68 5.14
N ARG A 136 5.02 -1.69 4.63
CA ARG A 136 5.32 -2.91 5.38
C ARG A 136 6.19 -2.60 6.60
N ALA A 137 7.26 -1.82 6.44
CA ALA A 137 8.12 -1.38 7.53
C ALA A 137 7.31 -0.64 8.61
N GLN A 138 6.47 0.33 8.22
CA GLN A 138 5.63 1.07 9.15
C GLN A 138 4.63 0.17 9.91
N LYS A 139 4.06 -0.86 9.25
CA LYS A 139 3.17 -1.83 9.90
C LYS A 139 3.91 -2.70 10.90
N ILE A 140 5.13 -3.16 10.57
CA ILE A 140 5.98 -3.94 11.47
C ILE A 140 6.34 -3.11 12.71
N GLN A 141 6.80 -1.88 12.53
CA GLN A 141 7.15 -0.97 13.63
C GLN A 141 5.95 -0.65 14.52
N LYS A 142 4.76 -0.40 13.94
CA LYS A 142 3.52 -0.22 14.70
C LYS A 142 3.17 -1.45 15.56
N ARG A 143 3.46 -2.66 15.08
CA ARG A 143 3.21 -3.88 15.83
C ARG A 143 4.23 -4.10 16.95
N ALA A 144 5.52 -3.85 16.68
CA ALA A 144 6.57 -3.89 17.69
C ALA A 144 6.28 -2.90 18.85
N ALA A 145 5.88 -1.68 18.50
CA ALA A 145 5.51 -0.65 19.47
C ALA A 145 4.40 -1.09 20.44
N ARG A 146 3.41 -1.86 19.97
CA ARG A 146 2.29 -2.35 20.81
C ARG A 146 2.72 -3.32 21.90
N VAL A 147 3.79 -4.06 21.68
CA VAL A 147 4.34 -5.00 22.66
C VAL A 147 5.46 -4.36 23.50
N GLY A 148 5.57 -3.03 23.44
CA GLY A 148 6.53 -2.26 24.24
C GLY A 148 7.90 -2.09 23.60
N PHE A 149 8.10 -2.57 22.37
CA PHE A 149 9.35 -2.36 21.65
C PHE A 149 9.28 -1.07 20.82
N ASP A 150 9.44 0.07 21.50
CA ASP A 150 9.40 1.40 20.90
C ASP A 150 10.17 2.44 21.75
N TRP A 151 10.64 3.50 21.12
CA TRP A 151 11.18 4.64 21.83
C TRP A 151 10.07 5.52 22.43
N PRO A 152 10.28 6.09 23.63
CA PRO A 152 9.26 6.87 24.31
C PRO A 152 8.98 8.22 23.64
N ASP A 153 9.94 8.76 22.89
CA ASP A 153 9.83 10.04 22.21
C ASP A 153 10.60 10.08 20.89
N LYS A 154 10.62 11.26 20.23
CA LYS A 154 11.19 11.46 18.90
C LYS A 154 12.71 11.70 18.90
N ALA A 155 13.34 12.01 20.03
CA ALA A 155 14.74 12.36 20.06
C ALA A 155 15.63 11.16 19.74
N PRO A 156 15.49 9.98 20.41
CA PRO A 156 16.28 8.81 20.06
C PRO A 156 16.02 8.31 18.62
N VAL A 157 14.79 8.51 18.09
CA VAL A 157 14.49 8.14 16.70
C VAL A 157 15.27 8.99 15.70
N LYS A 158 15.44 10.29 15.97
CA LYS A 158 16.28 11.17 15.16
C LYS A 158 17.76 10.81 15.26
N ASP A 159 18.21 10.51 16.48
CA ASP A 159 19.60 10.13 16.71
C ASP A 159 19.94 8.85 15.94
N LYS A 160 19.03 7.85 15.94
CA LYS A 160 19.22 6.64 15.14
C LYS A 160 19.25 6.91 13.63
N LEU A 161 18.40 7.81 13.12
CA LEU A 161 18.45 8.20 11.70
C LEU A 161 19.79 8.84 11.31
N LEU A 162 20.39 9.63 12.20
CA LEU A 162 21.71 10.23 11.96
C LEU A 162 22.82 9.18 12.04
N GLU A 163 22.72 8.22 12.97
CA GLU A 163 23.62 7.07 13.08
C GLU A 163 23.64 6.26 11.76
N GLU A 164 22.47 5.88 11.22
CA GLU A 164 22.38 5.14 9.94
C GLU A 164 22.99 5.93 8.77
N LEU A 165 22.82 7.26 8.77
CA LEU A 165 23.44 8.10 7.74
C LEU A 165 24.98 8.11 7.83
N GLU A 166 25.53 8.08 9.05
CA GLU A 166 26.98 7.97 9.28
C GLU A 166 27.49 6.58 8.89
N GLU A 167 26.72 5.51 9.15
CA GLU A 167 27.05 4.12 8.77
C GLU A 167 27.09 3.96 7.25
N VAL A 168 26.12 4.52 6.52
CA VAL A 168 26.19 4.59 5.03
C VAL A 168 27.47 5.27 4.55
N ALA A 169 27.89 6.36 5.19
CA ALA A 169 29.10 7.08 4.79
C ALA A 169 30.41 6.33 5.15
N ALA A 170 30.37 5.42 6.13
CA ALA A 170 31.50 4.63 6.59
C ALA A 170 31.60 3.26 5.89
N ALA A 171 30.54 2.82 5.19
CA ALA A 171 30.47 1.54 4.50
C ALA A 171 31.60 1.40 3.47
N SER A 172 32.20 0.19 3.42
CA SER A 172 33.43 -0.09 2.67
C SER A 172 33.21 -1.03 1.49
N SER A 173 32.03 -1.65 1.39
CA SER A 173 31.65 -2.55 0.31
C SER A 173 30.22 -2.26 -0.19
N ASP A 174 29.88 -2.72 -1.40
CA ASP A 174 28.56 -2.56 -1.98
C ASP A 174 27.48 -3.27 -1.14
N GLU A 175 27.82 -4.38 -0.51
CA GLU A 175 26.93 -5.13 0.39
C GLU A 175 26.63 -4.32 1.65
N GLU A 176 27.65 -3.72 2.29
CA GLU A 176 27.48 -2.83 3.45
C GLU A 176 26.65 -1.61 3.08
N VAL A 177 26.95 -0.94 1.96
CA VAL A 177 26.14 0.20 1.47
C VAL A 177 24.67 -0.20 1.29
N HIS A 178 24.39 -1.38 0.75
CA HIS A 178 23.03 -1.88 0.56
C HIS A 178 22.31 -2.09 1.90
N GLU A 179 22.99 -2.66 2.89
CA GLU A 179 22.46 -2.91 4.24
C GLU A 179 22.14 -1.57 4.93
N GLU A 180 23.10 -0.66 4.99
CA GLU A 180 22.93 0.64 5.68
C GLU A 180 21.89 1.56 5.01
N ILE A 181 21.79 1.53 3.69
CA ILE A 181 20.68 2.22 3.00
C ILE A 181 19.33 1.62 3.40
N GLY A 182 19.25 0.31 3.58
CA GLY A 182 18.04 -0.36 4.07
C GLY A 182 17.66 0.12 5.47
N ASP A 183 18.63 0.19 6.38
CA ASP A 183 18.43 0.61 7.77
C ASP A 183 18.13 2.12 7.88
N LEU A 184 18.76 2.94 7.06
CA LEU A 184 18.43 4.37 6.92
C LEU A 184 16.97 4.58 6.49
N LEU A 185 16.50 3.83 5.47
CA LEU A 185 15.10 3.89 5.02
C LEU A 185 14.14 3.40 6.10
N PHE A 186 14.48 2.32 6.82
CA PHE A 186 13.68 1.80 7.92
C PHE A 186 13.59 2.80 9.08
N SER A 187 14.69 3.47 9.42
CA SER A 187 14.77 4.54 10.44
C SER A 187 13.99 5.79 10.01
N ALA A 188 14.00 6.14 8.71
CA ALA A 188 13.18 7.24 8.18
C ALA A 188 11.67 6.91 8.29
N VAL A 189 11.25 5.68 8.01
CA VAL A 189 9.87 5.23 8.23
C VAL A 189 9.49 5.31 9.71
N ASN A 190 10.39 4.96 10.62
CA ASN A 190 10.14 5.08 12.05
C ASN A 190 9.96 6.53 12.49
N LEU A 191 10.76 7.43 11.96
CA LEU A 191 10.60 8.86 12.21
C LEU A 191 9.23 9.36 11.70
N ALA A 192 8.84 8.99 10.48
CA ALA A 192 7.51 9.31 9.94
C ALA A 192 6.40 8.81 10.86
N ARG A 193 6.49 7.57 11.34
CA ARG A 193 5.53 6.98 12.28
C ARG A 193 5.40 7.80 13.58
N HIS A 194 6.50 8.25 14.17
CA HIS A 194 6.51 9.07 15.37
C HIS A 194 5.91 10.48 15.15
N TYR A 195 5.93 10.95 13.89
CA TYR A 195 5.22 12.17 13.48
C TYR A 195 3.78 11.91 13.02
N LYS A 196 3.29 10.64 13.07
CA LYS A 196 1.98 10.21 12.59
C LYS A 196 1.77 10.45 11.10
N VAL A 197 2.84 10.40 10.33
CA VAL A 197 2.85 10.52 8.88
C VAL A 197 2.85 9.11 8.28
N ASP A 198 2.10 8.91 7.21
CA ASP A 198 2.20 7.72 6.37
C ASP A 198 3.43 7.88 5.47
N ALA A 199 4.41 6.99 5.63
CA ALA A 199 5.69 7.11 4.94
C ALA A 199 5.58 6.83 3.43
N GLU A 200 4.74 5.86 3.04
CA GLU A 200 4.52 5.50 1.64
C GLU A 200 3.87 6.67 0.90
N ARG A 201 2.78 7.22 1.47
CA ARG A 201 2.09 8.36 0.90
C ARG A 201 2.97 9.60 0.85
N ALA A 202 3.73 9.89 1.90
CA ALA A 202 4.62 11.05 1.94
C ALA A 202 5.70 10.99 0.84
N LEU A 203 6.22 9.79 0.55
CA LEU A 203 7.16 9.59 -0.56
C LEU A 203 6.48 9.73 -1.92
N ALA A 204 5.26 9.18 -2.08
CA ALA A 204 4.45 9.36 -3.29
C ALA A 204 4.19 10.84 -3.58
N ASP A 205 3.70 11.59 -2.58
CA ASP A 205 3.45 13.04 -2.69
C ASP A 205 4.73 13.84 -3.05
N ALA A 206 5.88 13.42 -2.48
CA ALA A 206 7.17 14.05 -2.80
C ALA A 206 7.61 13.75 -4.24
N THR A 207 7.38 12.53 -4.71
CA THR A 207 7.67 12.10 -6.09
C THR A 207 6.80 12.85 -7.09
N GLU A 208 5.51 12.96 -6.83
CA GLU A 208 4.61 13.74 -7.68
C GLU A 208 4.99 15.22 -7.73
N LYS A 209 5.31 15.81 -6.58
CA LYS A 209 5.81 17.18 -6.50
C LYS A 209 7.09 17.38 -7.31
N PHE A 210 8.01 16.41 -7.27
CA PHE A 210 9.21 16.43 -8.10
C PHE A 210 8.85 16.39 -9.57
N THR A 211 8.00 15.47 -9.98
CA THR A 211 7.55 15.28 -11.38
C THR A 211 6.90 16.55 -11.93
N LYS A 212 5.98 17.16 -11.17
CA LYS A 212 5.35 18.44 -11.57
C LYS A 212 6.37 19.55 -11.80
N ARG A 213 7.37 19.66 -10.92
CA ARG A 213 8.45 20.66 -11.08
C ARG A 213 9.33 20.36 -12.26
N PHE A 214 9.71 19.10 -12.44
CA PHE A 214 10.55 18.66 -13.53
C PHE A 214 9.90 18.93 -14.89
N ASN A 215 8.62 18.61 -15.05
CA ASN A 215 7.85 18.90 -16.27
C ASN A 215 7.83 20.41 -16.58
N LEU A 216 7.76 21.28 -15.56
CA LEU A 216 7.84 22.73 -15.78
C LEU A 216 9.23 23.15 -16.24
N VAL A 217 10.28 22.55 -15.69
CA VAL A 217 11.65 22.80 -16.16
C VAL A 217 11.77 22.36 -17.60
N GLU A 218 11.38 21.13 -17.96
CA GLU A 218 11.42 20.65 -19.34
C GLU A 218 10.68 21.58 -20.31
N ALA A 219 9.48 22.03 -19.93
CA ALA A 219 8.66 22.91 -20.75
C ALA A 219 9.23 24.34 -20.89
N SER A 220 10.12 24.76 -19.99
CA SER A 220 10.72 26.11 -19.99
C SER A 220 12.03 26.20 -20.76
N LEU A 221 12.62 25.06 -21.13
CA LEU A 221 13.94 25.02 -21.76
C LEU A 221 13.89 25.13 -23.28
N ASP A 222 14.69 26.01 -23.83
CA ASP A 222 14.94 26.15 -25.28
C ASP A 222 16.12 25.28 -25.77
N LYS A 223 16.85 24.64 -24.82
CA LYS A 223 18.04 23.82 -25.11
C LYS A 223 18.01 22.48 -24.39
N ASN A 224 18.80 21.52 -24.87
CA ASN A 224 18.89 20.21 -24.26
C ASN A 224 19.48 20.30 -22.83
N MET A 225 18.83 19.67 -21.85
CA MET A 225 19.31 19.59 -20.44
C MET A 225 20.73 19.04 -20.33
N GLN A 226 21.12 18.10 -21.19
CA GLN A 226 22.46 17.50 -21.22
C GLN A 226 23.59 18.50 -21.56
N GLU A 227 23.24 19.65 -22.14
CA GLU A 227 24.16 20.70 -22.50
C GLU A 227 24.23 21.83 -21.45
N MET A 228 23.45 21.70 -20.37
CA MET A 228 23.36 22.67 -19.30
C MET A 228 24.28 22.33 -18.13
N SER A 229 24.81 23.37 -17.49
CA SER A 229 25.51 23.18 -16.22
C SER A 229 24.52 22.90 -15.06
N ILE A 230 25.02 22.34 -13.97
CA ILE A 230 24.19 22.06 -12.79
C ILE A 230 23.62 23.36 -12.19
N GLU A 231 24.34 24.46 -12.26
CA GLU A 231 23.93 25.76 -11.79
C GLU A 231 22.77 26.34 -12.64
N GLU A 232 22.84 26.15 -13.96
CA GLU A 232 21.75 26.53 -14.88
C GLU A 232 20.50 25.70 -14.59
N LEU A 233 20.63 24.37 -14.42
CA LEU A 233 19.52 23.49 -14.08
C LEU A 233 18.90 23.84 -12.73
N GLU A 234 19.71 24.13 -11.72
CA GLU A 234 19.23 24.57 -10.41
C GLU A 234 18.47 25.90 -10.49
N ALA A 235 18.92 26.84 -11.32
CA ALA A 235 18.20 28.10 -11.51
C ALA A 235 16.80 27.88 -12.12
N GLU A 236 16.68 27.01 -13.12
CA GLU A 236 15.37 26.65 -13.70
C GLU A 236 14.48 25.89 -12.69
N TRP A 237 15.08 25.00 -11.89
CA TRP A 237 14.38 24.31 -10.80
C TRP A 237 13.79 25.28 -9.76
N GLN A 238 14.55 26.31 -9.36
CA GLN A 238 14.05 27.32 -8.43
C GLN A 238 12.91 28.15 -9.02
N LYS A 239 12.95 28.46 -10.33
CA LYS A 239 11.82 29.13 -11.03
C LYS A 239 10.56 28.24 -11.02
N ALA A 240 10.69 26.96 -11.37
CA ALA A 240 9.58 26.01 -11.32
C ALA A 240 8.99 25.88 -9.91
N LYS A 241 9.84 25.82 -8.89
CA LYS A 241 9.43 25.81 -7.49
C LYS A 241 8.65 27.05 -7.10
N ALA A 242 9.10 28.23 -7.51
CA ALA A 242 8.42 29.51 -7.23
C ALA A 242 7.06 29.59 -7.96
N SER A 243 6.98 29.14 -9.20
CA SER A 243 5.76 29.12 -10.00
C SER A 243 4.67 28.29 -9.34
N LEU A 244 5.00 27.07 -8.87
CA LEU A 244 4.03 26.18 -8.18
C LEU A 244 3.65 26.64 -6.77
N ALA A 245 4.40 27.56 -6.16
CA ALA A 245 4.08 28.10 -4.86
C ALA A 245 3.15 29.33 -4.94
N ALA A 246 3.02 29.92 -6.14
CA ALA A 246 2.23 31.12 -6.38
C ALA A 246 0.80 30.83 -6.93
N GLY A 247 0.50 29.59 -7.32
CA GLY A 247 -0.80 29.12 -7.78
C GLY A 247 -1.42 28.17 -6.79
#